data_7bc51176bdaa223325a96ad06ba67382
#
_entry.id   7bc51176bdaa223325a96ad06ba67382
#
_cell.length_a   1.000
_cell.length_b   1.000
_cell.length_c   1.000
_cell.angle_alpha   90.00
_cell.angle_beta   90.00
_cell.angle_gamma   90.00
#
_symmetry.space_group_name_H-M   'P 1'
#
loop_
_entity.id
_entity.type
_entity.pdbx_description
1 polymer ?
#
loop_
_entity_poly.entity_id
_entity_poly.type
_entity_poly.pdbx_seq_one_letter_code
_entity_poly.pdbx_strand_id
1 'polypeptide(L)'
;MELPQPKRDLLLQQLLLCLAFSIPWAKKALPTLIVVLFVAALVHVIRRKAAYQPTSLLANLSLCSVFMLLVAGITYSEHPPNAWNEIGIKLSLLVFPILSFMLPNLNKEMTNRVHTAFVTGCFLFMSITLARATFLTLEHGDFYYLTYDRLSWYMHPTYAATYHALALFILTEMALQKRYILHRKSLHWAGALAVLLFIALLSSKAGYLSAFVTIVFAFIRAFKRARKPMASIGVALGALVIFTLTIALLPTTAERIQQAVQDIRTTETATTGDNAEVSVAHSSSTQLRLVTWQAAWTLMRENAFGTGTGDTQSKLNTIYLQQGETYAAEHQLNAHNQFLQTGAELGWIAVLLLVACMVFCWQSARGEAAATLFFGLCALNFLFESFLEVQAGIVFFSFWVMVYSKHSTRRPTHEM
;
A
#
# COMPACT_ATOMS: atom_id res chain seq x y z
N MET A 1 29.63 27.59 -3.89
CA MET A 1 29.65 27.60 -2.40
C MET A 1 29.28 26.21 -1.91
N GLU A 2 30.25 25.44 -1.38
CA GLU A 2 30.02 24.05 -0.99
C GLU A 2 29.49 23.99 0.45
N LEU A 3 28.31 23.39 0.64
CA LEU A 3 27.82 23.10 1.99
C LEU A 3 28.74 22.04 2.66
N PRO A 4 29.11 22.19 3.93
CA PRO A 4 29.89 21.20 4.65
C PRO A 4 29.13 19.86 4.76
N GLN A 5 29.86 18.71 4.85
CA GLN A 5 29.29 17.35 4.86
C GLN A 5 28.08 17.17 5.81
N PRO A 6 28.12 17.61 7.09
CA PRO A 6 26.97 17.44 7.99
C PRO A 6 25.71 18.17 7.53
N LYS A 7 25.84 19.31 6.83
CA LYS A 7 24.68 20.06 6.29
C LYS A 7 24.06 19.37 5.08
N ARG A 8 24.84 18.61 4.30
CA ARG A 8 24.32 17.86 3.13
C ARG A 8 23.54 16.60 3.55
N ASP A 9 24.06 15.89 4.54
CA ASP A 9 23.33 14.75 5.12
C ASP A 9 22.01 15.19 5.72
N LEU A 10 21.97 16.38 6.35
CA LEU A 10 20.76 17.00 6.87
C LEU A 10 19.75 17.30 5.75
N LEU A 11 20.21 17.85 4.60
CA LEU A 11 19.31 18.12 3.46
C LEU A 11 18.64 16.83 2.95
N LEU A 12 19.41 15.75 2.74
CA LEU A 12 18.87 14.46 2.30
C LEU A 12 17.87 13.88 3.31
N GLN A 13 18.17 14.00 4.60
CA GLN A 13 17.25 13.59 5.65
C GLN A 13 15.94 14.39 5.62
N GLN A 14 16.03 15.71 5.45
CA GLN A 14 14.85 16.58 5.37
C GLN A 14 13.99 16.27 4.13
N LEU A 15 14.62 16.06 2.96
CA LEU A 15 13.92 15.66 1.74
C LEU A 15 13.23 14.29 1.90
N LEU A 16 13.89 13.33 2.55
CA LEU A 16 13.30 12.03 2.87
C LEU A 16 12.09 12.15 3.80
N LEU A 17 12.18 13.00 4.83
CA LEU A 17 11.06 13.28 5.75
C LEU A 17 9.91 14.00 5.03
N CYS A 18 10.23 14.97 4.17
CA CYS A 18 9.24 15.67 3.35
C CYS A 18 8.50 14.68 2.42
N LEU A 19 9.24 13.76 1.79
CA LEU A 19 8.63 12.73 0.95
C LEU A 19 7.73 11.80 1.77
N ALA A 20 8.20 11.29 2.92
CA ALA A 20 7.40 10.46 3.82
C ALA A 20 6.10 11.15 4.26
N PHE A 21 6.18 12.43 4.63
CA PHE A 21 5.02 13.24 4.99
C PHE A 21 4.05 13.42 3.82
N SER A 22 4.56 13.54 2.59
CA SER A 22 3.77 13.84 1.40
C SER A 22 3.05 12.64 0.80
N ILE A 23 3.56 11.40 1.02
CA ILE A 23 2.99 10.17 0.46
C ILE A 23 1.48 10.04 0.70
N PRO A 24 0.93 10.30 1.91
CA PRO A 24 -0.49 10.08 2.15
C PRO A 24 -1.43 11.09 1.45
N TRP A 25 -0.97 12.30 1.13
CA TRP A 25 -1.88 13.37 0.72
C TRP A 25 -1.48 14.12 -0.57
N ALA A 26 -0.19 14.16 -0.92
CA ALA A 26 0.31 15.03 -1.98
C ALA A 26 0.56 14.29 -3.31
N LYS A 27 -0.37 13.42 -3.75
CA LYS A 27 -0.20 12.56 -4.93
C LYS A 27 0.43 13.28 -6.14
N LYS A 28 -0.04 14.49 -6.47
CA LYS A 28 0.47 15.26 -7.62
C LYS A 28 1.89 15.80 -7.41
N ALA A 29 2.33 16.04 -6.19
CA ALA A 29 3.67 16.55 -5.87
C ALA A 29 4.73 15.45 -5.71
N LEU A 30 4.32 14.18 -5.54
CA LEU A 30 5.24 13.07 -5.31
C LEU A 30 6.30 12.91 -6.41
N PRO A 31 5.97 12.95 -7.72
CA PRO A 31 6.99 12.82 -8.77
C PRO A 31 8.07 13.89 -8.64
N THR A 32 7.69 15.15 -8.43
CA THR A 32 8.64 16.26 -8.26
C THR A 32 9.52 16.07 -7.03
N LEU A 33 8.95 15.66 -5.89
CA LEU A 33 9.70 15.41 -4.67
C LEU A 33 10.68 14.24 -4.83
N ILE A 34 10.28 13.18 -5.53
CA ILE A 34 11.15 12.03 -5.84
C ILE A 34 12.33 12.48 -6.72
N VAL A 35 12.07 13.28 -7.76
CA VAL A 35 13.13 13.83 -8.64
C VAL A 35 14.08 14.72 -7.85
N VAL A 36 13.58 15.62 -7.00
CA VAL A 36 14.41 16.50 -6.16
C VAL A 36 15.29 15.68 -5.23
N LEU A 37 14.72 14.67 -4.54
CA LEU A 37 15.48 13.77 -3.68
C LEU A 37 16.54 13.00 -4.48
N PHE A 38 16.20 12.49 -5.67
CA PHE A 38 17.10 11.75 -6.54
C PHE A 38 18.30 12.62 -6.99
N VAL A 39 18.03 13.82 -7.49
CA VAL A 39 19.08 14.77 -7.91
C VAL A 39 19.97 15.16 -6.73
N ALA A 40 19.39 15.47 -5.56
CA ALA A 40 20.17 15.79 -4.37
C ALA A 40 21.06 14.61 -3.93
N ALA A 41 20.52 13.39 -3.95
CA ALA A 41 21.27 12.18 -3.61
C ALA A 41 22.36 11.88 -4.64
N LEU A 42 22.11 12.06 -5.93
CA LEU A 42 23.09 11.90 -7.00
C LEU A 42 24.27 12.88 -6.83
N VAL A 43 23.97 14.16 -6.62
CA VAL A 43 25.00 15.19 -6.33
C VAL A 43 25.82 14.83 -5.10
N HIS A 44 25.15 14.28 -4.05
CA HIS A 44 25.83 13.84 -2.84
C HIS A 44 26.83 12.72 -3.12
N VAL A 45 26.41 11.67 -3.85
CA VAL A 45 27.28 10.51 -4.20
C VAL A 45 28.44 10.93 -5.08
N ILE A 46 28.21 11.76 -6.11
CA ILE A 46 29.26 12.27 -7.00
C ILE A 46 30.34 13.01 -6.19
N ARG A 47 29.92 13.88 -5.26
CA ARG A 47 30.85 14.66 -4.44
C ARG A 47 31.55 13.84 -3.37
N ARG A 48 30.91 12.78 -2.86
CA ARG A 48 31.50 11.84 -1.90
C ARG A 48 32.42 10.82 -2.56
N LYS A 49 32.26 10.59 -3.86
CA LYS A 49 32.97 9.54 -4.65
C LYS A 49 32.76 8.12 -4.10
N ALA A 50 31.65 7.89 -3.41
CA ALA A 50 31.29 6.58 -2.85
C ALA A 50 29.77 6.43 -2.74
N ALA A 51 29.25 5.27 -3.14
CA ALA A 51 27.88 4.86 -2.89
C ALA A 51 27.76 4.16 -1.52
N TYR A 52 26.55 4.15 -0.99
CA TYR A 52 26.24 3.42 0.24
C TYR A 52 25.81 1.99 -0.08
N GLN A 53 26.03 1.07 0.84
CA GLN A 53 25.51 -0.29 0.73
C GLN A 53 24.17 -0.40 1.47
N PRO A 54 23.09 -0.84 0.81
CA PRO A 54 21.83 -1.15 1.49
C PRO A 54 22.01 -2.40 2.34
N THR A 55 21.26 -2.50 3.44
CA THR A 55 21.25 -3.70 4.31
C THR A 55 20.63 -4.91 3.63
N SER A 56 19.73 -4.70 2.65
CA SER A 56 19.16 -5.74 1.80
C SER A 56 19.47 -5.49 0.31
N LEU A 57 20.62 -5.94 -0.13
CA LEU A 57 21.00 -5.89 -1.55
C LEU A 57 20.01 -6.71 -2.41
N LEU A 58 19.68 -7.93 -1.96
CA LEU A 58 18.80 -8.83 -2.71
C LEU A 58 17.40 -8.27 -2.91
N ALA A 59 16.83 -7.58 -1.93
CA ALA A 59 15.52 -6.93 -2.09
C ALA A 59 15.55 -5.84 -3.17
N ASN A 60 16.59 -5.00 -3.16
CA ASN A 60 16.73 -3.95 -4.16
C ASN A 60 16.99 -4.51 -5.56
N LEU A 61 17.83 -5.54 -5.68
CA LEU A 61 18.08 -6.21 -6.97
C LEU A 61 16.82 -6.89 -7.50
N SER A 62 16.05 -7.59 -6.65
CA SER A 62 14.78 -8.22 -7.04
C SER A 62 13.81 -7.18 -7.60
N LEU A 63 13.67 -6.02 -6.94
CA LEU A 63 12.77 -4.96 -7.38
C LEU A 63 13.24 -4.33 -8.70
N CYS A 64 14.54 -4.06 -8.84
CA CYS A 64 15.12 -3.62 -10.11
C CYS A 64 14.90 -4.65 -11.23
N SER A 65 15.02 -5.95 -10.93
CA SER A 65 14.80 -7.01 -11.92
C SER A 65 13.35 -7.07 -12.41
N VAL A 66 12.36 -6.84 -11.53
CA VAL A 66 10.95 -6.68 -11.96
C VAL A 66 10.82 -5.52 -12.95
N PHE A 67 11.46 -4.37 -12.65
CA PHE A 67 11.44 -3.24 -13.59
C PHE A 67 12.17 -3.56 -14.91
N MET A 68 13.27 -4.27 -14.88
CA MET A 68 13.97 -4.70 -16.11
C MET A 68 13.11 -5.65 -16.96
N LEU A 69 12.29 -6.52 -16.33
CA LEU A 69 11.33 -7.34 -17.06
C LEU A 69 10.22 -6.49 -17.71
N LEU A 70 9.77 -5.40 -17.06
CA LEU A 70 8.85 -4.43 -17.69
C LEU A 70 9.47 -3.81 -18.94
N VAL A 71 10.74 -3.40 -18.87
CA VAL A 71 11.44 -2.86 -20.05
C VAL A 71 11.61 -3.93 -21.13
N ALA A 72 11.99 -5.15 -20.77
CA ALA A 72 12.07 -6.26 -21.72
C ALA A 72 10.70 -6.59 -22.36
N GLY A 73 9.60 -6.46 -21.59
CA GLY A 73 8.23 -6.67 -22.06
C GLY A 73 7.81 -5.75 -23.22
N ILE A 74 8.47 -4.59 -23.41
CA ILE A 74 8.22 -3.72 -24.56
C ILE A 74 8.60 -4.41 -25.87
N THR A 75 9.64 -5.25 -25.87
CA THR A 75 10.19 -5.84 -27.12
C THR A 75 9.21 -6.78 -27.82
N TYR A 76 8.23 -7.30 -27.07
CA TYR A 76 7.17 -8.17 -27.63
C TYR A 76 5.76 -7.61 -27.39
N SER A 77 5.63 -6.35 -26.95
CA SER A 77 4.35 -5.65 -26.83
C SER A 77 3.74 -5.34 -28.20
N GLU A 78 2.44 -5.57 -28.35
CA GLU A 78 1.64 -5.22 -29.52
C GLU A 78 1.28 -3.70 -29.52
N HIS A 79 1.33 -3.05 -28.31
CA HIS A 79 0.94 -1.65 -28.13
C HIS A 79 2.03 -0.83 -27.43
N PRO A 80 3.16 -0.54 -28.07
CA PRO A 80 4.28 0.18 -27.47
C PRO A 80 3.94 1.51 -26.77
N PRO A 81 3.01 2.35 -27.23
CA PRO A 81 2.63 3.57 -26.51
C PRO A 81 2.07 3.29 -25.11
N ASN A 82 1.27 2.24 -24.94
CA ASN A 82 0.76 1.81 -23.64
C ASN A 82 1.89 1.33 -22.74
N ALA A 83 2.85 0.60 -23.31
CA ALA A 83 4.03 0.11 -22.58
C ALA A 83 4.86 1.26 -21.98
N TRP A 84 5.08 2.34 -22.72
CA TRP A 84 5.80 3.51 -22.20
C TRP A 84 5.05 4.21 -21.06
N ASN A 85 3.71 4.28 -21.16
CA ASN A 85 2.89 4.82 -20.06
C ASN A 85 3.01 3.96 -18.79
N GLU A 86 2.94 2.64 -18.92
CA GLU A 86 3.12 1.68 -17.82
C GLU A 86 4.50 1.83 -17.16
N ILE A 87 5.56 1.93 -17.96
CA ILE A 87 6.91 2.19 -17.45
C ILE A 87 6.98 3.49 -16.67
N GLY A 88 6.32 4.55 -17.16
CA GLY A 88 6.25 5.83 -16.47
C GLY A 88 5.60 5.71 -15.08
N ILE A 89 4.47 4.99 -15.00
CA ILE A 89 3.78 4.74 -13.74
C ILE A 89 4.65 3.91 -12.78
N LYS A 90 5.33 2.87 -13.31
CA LYS A 90 6.08 1.89 -12.53
C LYS A 90 7.56 2.28 -12.31
N LEU A 91 8.00 3.46 -12.74
CA LEU A 91 9.38 3.94 -12.60
C LEU A 91 9.90 3.95 -11.15
N SER A 92 9.00 4.07 -10.19
CA SER A 92 9.34 3.99 -8.76
C SER A 92 10.00 2.66 -8.37
N LEU A 93 9.71 1.54 -9.09
CA LEU A 93 10.36 0.24 -8.87
C LEU A 93 11.86 0.27 -9.16
N LEU A 94 12.34 1.21 -9.96
CA LEU A 94 13.75 1.43 -10.26
C LEU A 94 14.35 2.53 -9.40
N VAL A 95 13.67 3.67 -9.29
CA VAL A 95 14.20 4.88 -8.66
C VAL A 95 14.49 4.67 -7.17
N PHE A 96 13.58 4.04 -6.42
CA PHE A 96 13.78 3.83 -4.98
C PHE A 96 14.90 2.81 -4.66
N PRO A 97 15.03 1.67 -5.33
CA PRO A 97 16.24 0.85 -5.20
C PRO A 97 17.54 1.61 -5.47
N ILE A 98 17.60 2.40 -6.56
CA ILE A 98 18.79 3.21 -6.85
C ILE A 98 19.05 4.22 -5.72
N LEU A 99 18.02 4.89 -5.21
CA LEU A 99 18.13 5.78 -4.05
C LEU A 99 18.69 5.05 -2.81
N SER A 100 18.40 3.75 -2.65
CA SER A 100 18.95 2.98 -1.53
C SER A 100 20.48 2.85 -1.57
N PHE A 101 21.12 2.99 -2.75
CA PHE A 101 22.59 3.05 -2.87
C PHE A 101 23.13 4.48 -2.73
N MET A 102 22.29 5.49 -2.88
CA MET A 102 22.68 6.89 -2.81
C MET A 102 22.50 7.52 -1.43
N LEU A 103 21.54 7.02 -0.64
CA LEU A 103 21.22 7.55 0.68
C LEU A 103 22.04 6.85 1.78
N PRO A 104 22.39 7.55 2.88
CA PRO A 104 23.04 6.94 4.04
C PRO A 104 22.12 5.91 4.70
N ASN A 105 22.71 4.95 5.43
CA ASN A 105 21.93 3.99 6.20
C ASN A 105 21.12 4.70 7.30
N LEU A 106 19.89 4.23 7.49
CA LEU A 106 18.97 4.81 8.44
C LEU A 106 19.16 4.14 9.82
N ASN A 107 19.60 4.91 10.80
CA ASN A 107 19.59 4.46 12.18
C ASN A 107 18.17 4.46 12.74
N LYS A 108 17.98 3.88 13.93
CA LYS A 108 16.67 3.78 14.59
C LYS A 108 15.98 5.13 14.79
N GLU A 109 16.75 6.15 15.11
CA GLU A 109 16.22 7.50 15.33
C GLU A 109 15.66 8.08 14.02
N MET A 110 16.43 7.99 12.92
CA MET A 110 15.99 8.47 11.62
C MET A 110 14.78 7.69 11.08
N THR A 111 14.75 6.36 11.24
CA THR A 111 13.60 5.54 10.92
C THR A 111 12.36 5.99 11.69
N ASN A 112 12.50 6.28 12.98
CA ASN A 112 11.41 6.81 13.79
C ASN A 112 10.94 8.20 13.34
N ARG A 113 11.85 9.06 12.86
CA ARG A 113 11.47 10.36 12.28
C ARG A 113 10.70 10.20 10.97
N VAL A 114 11.10 9.25 10.12
CA VAL A 114 10.37 8.90 8.89
C VAL A 114 8.96 8.39 9.23
N HIS A 115 8.84 7.49 10.22
CA HIS A 115 7.54 7.02 10.72
C HIS A 115 6.66 8.19 11.22
N THR A 116 7.25 9.11 12.01
CA THR A 116 6.53 10.28 12.52
C THR A 116 6.05 11.19 11.38
N ALA A 117 6.91 11.47 10.40
CA ALA A 117 6.55 12.29 9.24
C ALA A 117 5.40 11.67 8.44
N PHE A 118 5.45 10.36 8.18
CA PHE A 118 4.38 9.65 7.49
C PHE A 118 3.05 9.70 8.25
N VAL A 119 3.07 9.43 9.56
CA VAL A 119 1.86 9.51 10.41
C VAL A 119 1.27 10.91 10.42
N THR A 120 2.13 11.95 10.48
CA THR A 120 1.66 13.34 10.40
C THR A 120 1.01 13.64 9.06
N GLY A 121 1.56 13.09 7.96
CA GLY A 121 0.93 13.15 6.62
C GLY A 121 -0.43 12.45 6.57
N CYS A 122 -0.58 11.30 7.24
CA CYS A 122 -1.88 10.61 7.36
C CYS A 122 -2.90 11.46 8.14
N PHE A 123 -2.50 12.10 9.25
CA PHE A 123 -3.37 13.02 9.97
C PHE A 123 -3.80 14.21 9.11
N LEU A 124 -2.89 14.77 8.31
CA LEU A 124 -3.23 15.87 7.41
C LEU A 124 -4.25 15.41 6.35
N PHE A 125 -4.03 14.26 5.71
CA PHE A 125 -4.99 13.67 4.76
C PHE A 125 -6.36 13.49 5.41
N MET A 126 -6.41 12.83 6.56
CA MET A 126 -7.63 12.60 7.32
C MET A 126 -8.36 13.92 7.64
N SER A 127 -7.63 14.93 8.11
CA SER A 127 -8.21 16.24 8.46
C SER A 127 -8.80 16.95 7.25
N ILE A 128 -8.08 16.97 6.11
CA ILE A 128 -8.54 17.61 4.87
C ILE A 128 -9.78 16.91 4.33
N THR A 129 -9.76 15.57 4.27
CA THR A 129 -10.87 14.80 3.70
C THR A 129 -12.11 14.85 4.58
N LEU A 130 -11.96 14.77 5.91
CA LEU A 130 -13.07 14.93 6.84
C LEU A 130 -13.67 16.34 6.81
N ALA A 131 -12.84 17.39 6.80
CA ALA A 131 -13.32 18.76 6.72
C ALA A 131 -14.13 18.99 5.44
N ARG A 132 -13.63 18.53 4.28
CA ARG A 132 -14.34 18.58 3.01
C ARG A 132 -15.64 17.78 3.05
N ALA A 133 -15.59 16.54 3.53
CA ALA A 133 -16.75 15.66 3.59
C ALA A 133 -17.84 16.24 4.51
N THR A 134 -17.46 16.78 5.67
CA THR A 134 -18.39 17.44 6.59
C THR A 134 -19.04 18.67 5.93
N PHE A 135 -18.26 19.52 5.25
CA PHE A 135 -18.79 20.68 4.54
C PHE A 135 -19.85 20.25 3.50
N LEU A 136 -19.54 19.27 2.65
CA LEU A 136 -20.48 18.77 1.64
C LEU A 136 -21.71 18.09 2.24
N THR A 137 -21.56 17.39 3.37
CA THR A 137 -22.69 16.80 4.09
C THR A 137 -23.64 17.88 4.61
N LEU A 138 -23.10 18.98 5.16
CA LEU A 138 -23.94 20.09 5.64
C LEU A 138 -24.60 20.85 4.50
N GLU A 139 -23.95 20.98 3.35
CA GLU A 139 -24.47 21.67 2.17
C GLU A 139 -25.59 20.88 1.48
N HIS A 140 -25.42 19.56 1.34
CA HIS A 140 -26.33 18.71 0.55
C HIS A 140 -27.28 17.84 1.41
N GLY A 141 -27.09 17.79 2.75
CA GLY A 141 -27.87 16.93 3.65
C GLY A 141 -27.61 15.44 3.49
N ASP A 142 -26.53 15.03 2.79
CA ASP A 142 -26.24 13.64 2.45
C ASP A 142 -25.00 13.12 3.23
N PHE A 143 -25.24 12.22 4.18
CA PHE A 143 -24.18 11.59 4.98
C PHE A 143 -23.25 10.64 4.19
N TYR A 144 -23.61 10.30 2.95
CA TYR A 144 -22.77 9.47 2.09
C TYR A 144 -21.40 10.13 1.78
N TYR A 145 -21.32 11.47 1.86
CA TYR A 145 -20.04 12.19 1.74
C TYR A 145 -19.01 11.83 2.82
N LEU A 146 -19.45 11.34 3.98
CA LEU A 146 -18.59 10.89 5.08
C LEU A 146 -18.11 9.45 4.94
N THR A 147 -18.40 8.77 3.83
CA THR A 147 -18.08 7.35 3.66
C THR A 147 -17.42 7.07 2.31
N TYR A 148 -16.67 5.97 2.25
CA TYR A 148 -16.11 5.35 1.07
C TYR A 148 -15.32 6.29 0.14
N ASP A 149 -15.58 6.25 -1.16
CA ASP A 149 -14.89 7.01 -2.21
C ASP A 149 -15.14 8.52 -2.13
N ARG A 150 -16.33 8.94 -1.70
CA ARG A 150 -16.65 10.36 -1.47
C ARG A 150 -15.85 10.95 -0.33
N LEU A 151 -15.59 10.18 0.75
CA LEU A 151 -14.72 10.61 1.84
C LEU A 151 -13.26 10.69 1.40
N SER A 152 -12.76 9.63 0.77
CA SER A 152 -11.33 9.56 0.37
C SER A 152 -10.99 10.47 -0.81
N TRP A 153 -12.01 10.96 -1.53
CA TRP A 153 -11.93 11.97 -2.58
C TRP A 153 -11.05 11.54 -3.77
N TYR A 154 -9.75 11.94 -3.79
CA TYR A 154 -8.84 11.68 -4.92
C TYR A 154 -7.99 10.41 -4.75
N MET A 155 -8.12 9.70 -3.65
CA MET A 155 -7.40 8.46 -3.38
C MET A 155 -8.41 7.32 -3.21
N HIS A 156 -8.17 6.18 -3.86
CA HIS A 156 -9.05 5.03 -3.68
C HIS A 156 -9.06 4.59 -2.20
N PRO A 157 -10.23 4.27 -1.61
CA PRO A 157 -10.38 3.97 -0.19
C PRO A 157 -9.44 2.89 0.34
N THR A 158 -9.13 1.86 -0.46
CA THR A 158 -8.23 0.77 -0.08
C THR A 158 -6.81 1.26 0.21
N TYR A 159 -6.25 2.16 -0.62
CA TYR A 159 -4.92 2.73 -0.38
C TYR A 159 -4.91 3.63 0.85
N ALA A 160 -5.90 4.50 0.98
CA ALA A 160 -6.05 5.36 2.14
C ALA A 160 -6.13 4.52 3.43
N ALA A 161 -6.96 3.46 3.45
CA ALA A 161 -7.10 2.56 4.59
C ALA A 161 -5.79 1.82 4.92
N THR A 162 -5.04 1.36 3.90
CA THR A 162 -3.76 0.68 4.10
C THR A 162 -2.71 1.61 4.72
N TYR A 163 -2.65 2.86 4.27
CA TYR A 163 -1.74 3.86 4.84
C TYR A 163 -2.07 4.15 6.30
N HIS A 164 -3.36 4.32 6.59
CA HIS A 164 -3.83 4.59 7.95
C HIS A 164 -3.70 3.36 8.86
N ALA A 165 -3.81 2.14 8.34
CA ALA A 165 -3.53 0.91 9.09
C ALA A 165 -2.04 0.84 9.52
N LEU A 166 -1.11 1.17 8.62
CA LEU A 166 0.30 1.28 8.99
C LEU A 166 0.53 2.42 10.00
N ALA A 167 -0.12 3.59 9.81
CA ALA A 167 -0.04 4.71 10.73
C ALA A 167 -0.57 4.36 12.14
N LEU A 168 -1.70 3.65 12.22
CA LEU A 168 -2.26 3.15 13.48
C LEU A 168 -1.28 2.25 14.23
N PHE A 169 -0.61 1.35 13.52
CA PHE A 169 0.40 0.50 14.13
C PHE A 169 1.61 1.30 14.63
N ILE A 170 2.13 2.23 13.80
CA ILE A 170 3.25 3.09 14.18
C ILE A 170 2.91 3.87 15.46
N LEU A 171 1.71 4.46 15.55
CA LEU A 171 1.22 5.12 16.76
C LEU A 171 1.23 4.18 17.96
N THR A 172 0.69 2.97 17.81
CA THR A 172 0.66 1.98 18.90
C THR A 172 2.07 1.60 19.34
N GLU A 173 2.97 1.31 18.40
CA GLU A 173 4.36 0.95 18.69
C GLU A 173 5.13 2.09 19.38
N MET A 174 4.89 3.34 18.94
CA MET A 174 5.44 4.54 19.61
C MET A 174 4.95 4.66 21.05
N ALA A 175 3.66 4.44 21.30
CA ALA A 175 3.10 4.46 22.65
C ALA A 175 3.70 3.38 23.54
N LEU A 176 3.93 2.15 23.01
CA LEU A 176 4.62 1.08 23.71
C LEU A 176 6.07 1.43 24.07
N GLN A 177 6.71 2.27 23.27
CA GLN A 177 8.05 2.81 23.52
C GLN A 177 8.03 4.08 24.39
N LYS A 178 6.87 4.50 24.90
CA LYS A 178 6.63 5.75 25.64
C LYS A 178 7.01 7.02 24.85
N ARG A 179 6.91 6.95 23.53
CA ARG A 179 7.11 8.07 22.60
C ARG A 179 5.74 8.52 22.11
N TYR A 180 5.47 9.80 22.21
CA TYR A 180 4.18 10.36 21.84
C TYR A 180 4.38 11.47 20.81
N ILE A 181 3.73 11.39 19.65
CA ILE A 181 3.74 12.44 18.62
C ILE A 181 3.07 13.71 19.16
N LEU A 182 1.93 13.52 19.81
CA LEU A 182 1.23 14.59 20.53
C LEU A 182 1.72 14.53 21.98
N HIS A 183 2.37 15.55 22.47
CA HIS A 183 3.09 15.60 23.76
C HIS A 183 2.32 15.04 24.97
N ARG A 184 0.98 14.95 24.88
CA ARG A 184 0.14 14.35 25.91
C ARG A 184 -0.27 12.91 25.49
N LYS A 185 -0.08 11.96 26.40
CA LYS A 185 -0.44 10.55 26.18
C LYS A 185 -1.92 10.38 25.78
N SER A 186 -2.83 11.12 26.38
CA SER A 186 -4.27 11.07 26.07
C SER A 186 -4.57 11.49 24.63
N LEU A 187 -3.96 12.59 24.16
CA LEU A 187 -4.12 13.06 22.78
C LEU A 187 -3.54 12.08 21.77
N HIS A 188 -2.44 11.43 22.11
CA HIS A 188 -1.84 10.40 21.24
C HIS A 188 -2.80 9.21 21.03
N TRP A 189 -3.43 8.71 22.10
CA TRP A 189 -4.42 7.63 22.00
C TRP A 189 -5.73 8.07 21.35
N ALA A 190 -6.16 9.31 21.57
CA ALA A 190 -7.29 9.90 20.84
C ALA A 190 -7.00 9.97 19.33
N GLY A 191 -5.77 10.33 18.95
CA GLY A 191 -5.33 10.28 17.55
C GLY A 191 -5.34 8.87 16.97
N ALA A 192 -4.87 7.86 17.71
CA ALA A 192 -4.93 6.47 17.27
C ALA A 192 -6.38 5.99 17.09
N LEU A 193 -7.28 6.33 18.01
CA LEU A 193 -8.69 6.05 17.89
C LEU A 193 -9.32 6.76 16.68
N ALA A 194 -8.98 8.03 16.45
CA ALA A 194 -9.46 8.77 15.28
C ALA A 194 -9.02 8.11 13.96
N VAL A 195 -7.78 7.64 13.87
CA VAL A 195 -7.30 6.87 12.71
C VAL A 195 -8.08 5.58 12.52
N LEU A 196 -8.37 4.85 13.61
CA LEU A 196 -9.17 3.62 13.55
C LEU A 196 -10.59 3.89 13.04
N LEU A 197 -11.25 4.93 13.55
CA LEU A 197 -12.59 5.34 13.11
C LEU A 197 -12.57 5.82 11.66
N PHE A 198 -11.52 6.53 11.24
CA PHE A 198 -11.37 6.95 9.86
C PHE A 198 -11.26 5.76 8.89
N ILE A 199 -10.52 4.70 9.26
CA ILE A 199 -10.46 3.45 8.46
C ILE A 199 -11.86 2.83 8.35
N ALA A 200 -12.67 2.87 9.42
CA ALA A 200 -14.04 2.37 9.37
C ALA A 200 -14.90 3.19 8.39
N LEU A 201 -14.81 4.52 8.41
CA LEU A 201 -15.53 5.43 7.50
C LEU A 201 -15.12 5.23 6.04
N LEU A 202 -13.87 4.86 5.76
CA LEU A 202 -13.42 4.54 4.39
C LEU A 202 -14.15 3.32 3.78
N SER A 203 -14.88 2.54 4.56
CA SER A 203 -15.79 1.45 4.13
C SER A 203 -15.20 0.50 3.08
N SER A 204 -13.90 0.25 3.13
CA SER A 204 -13.17 -0.65 2.22
C SER A 204 -13.04 -2.05 2.83
N LYS A 205 -13.50 -3.11 2.13
CA LYS A 205 -13.36 -4.50 2.59
C LYS A 205 -11.89 -4.86 2.91
N ALA A 206 -10.96 -4.52 2.01
CA ALA A 206 -9.53 -4.73 2.22
C ALA A 206 -8.97 -3.83 3.34
N GLY A 207 -9.52 -2.62 3.51
CA GLY A 207 -9.20 -1.71 4.61
C GLY A 207 -9.62 -2.29 5.97
N TYR A 208 -10.80 -2.88 6.07
CA TYR A 208 -11.26 -3.55 7.29
C TYR A 208 -10.36 -4.72 7.68
N LEU A 209 -9.98 -5.54 6.71
CA LEU A 209 -9.07 -6.64 6.95
C LEU A 209 -7.67 -6.14 7.35
N SER A 210 -7.19 -5.06 6.73
CA SER A 210 -5.93 -4.39 7.10
C SER A 210 -5.97 -3.85 8.53
N ALA A 211 -7.09 -3.24 8.97
CA ALA A 211 -7.27 -2.77 10.34
C ALA A 211 -7.30 -3.94 11.33
N PHE A 212 -8.02 -5.00 11.02
CA PHE A 212 -8.09 -6.21 11.85
C PHE A 212 -6.69 -6.82 12.06
N VAL A 213 -5.95 -7.05 10.98
CA VAL A 213 -4.56 -7.57 11.06
C VAL A 213 -3.67 -6.63 11.88
N THR A 214 -3.83 -5.32 11.71
CA THR A 214 -3.10 -4.31 12.48
C THR A 214 -3.41 -4.38 13.97
N ILE A 215 -4.70 -4.47 14.35
CA ILE A 215 -5.13 -4.58 15.76
C ILE A 215 -4.58 -5.85 16.39
N VAL A 216 -4.70 -7.00 15.70
CA VAL A 216 -4.19 -8.28 16.19
C VAL A 216 -2.67 -8.24 16.36
N PHE A 217 -1.95 -7.71 15.39
CA PHE A 217 -0.49 -7.61 15.47
C PHE A 217 -0.04 -6.64 16.58
N ALA A 218 -0.70 -5.49 16.71
CA ALA A 218 -0.46 -4.53 17.79
C ALA A 218 -0.74 -5.15 19.17
N PHE A 219 -1.83 -5.93 19.29
CA PHE A 219 -2.16 -6.68 20.49
C PHE A 219 -1.05 -7.68 20.87
N ILE A 220 -0.62 -8.52 19.91
CA ILE A 220 0.47 -9.50 20.16
C ILE A 220 1.74 -8.78 20.65
N ARG A 221 2.07 -7.65 20.08
CA ARG A 221 3.22 -6.83 20.48
C ARG A 221 3.06 -6.24 21.88
N ALA A 222 1.89 -5.69 22.17
CA ALA A 222 1.57 -5.12 23.47
C ALA A 222 1.56 -6.21 24.56
N PHE A 223 0.96 -7.36 24.29
CA PHE A 223 0.90 -8.50 25.20
C PHE A 223 2.29 -9.02 25.58
N LYS A 224 3.17 -9.20 24.58
CA LYS A 224 4.55 -9.67 24.80
C LYS A 224 5.41 -8.68 25.61
N ARG A 225 5.05 -7.39 25.63
CA ARG A 225 5.81 -6.33 26.34
C ARG A 225 5.19 -5.91 27.66
N ALA A 226 3.93 -6.26 27.90
CA ALA A 226 3.19 -5.78 29.07
C ALA A 226 3.59 -6.51 30.35
N ARG A 227 3.77 -5.73 31.44
CA ARG A 227 3.85 -6.30 32.80
C ARG A 227 2.49 -6.84 33.30
N LYS A 228 1.38 -6.34 32.74
CA LYS A 228 0.00 -6.76 33.03
C LYS A 228 -0.69 -7.12 31.71
N PRO A 229 -0.53 -8.35 31.19
CA PRO A 229 -1.02 -8.75 29.88
C PRO A 229 -2.56 -8.65 29.76
N MET A 230 -3.30 -8.85 30.86
CA MET A 230 -4.78 -8.73 30.87
C MET A 230 -5.26 -7.34 30.46
N ALA A 231 -4.55 -6.26 30.81
CA ALA A 231 -4.89 -4.91 30.38
C ALA A 231 -4.76 -4.75 28.86
N SER A 232 -3.79 -5.40 28.24
CA SER A 232 -3.63 -5.39 26.77
C SER A 232 -4.78 -6.09 26.06
N ILE A 233 -5.33 -7.16 26.66
CA ILE A 233 -6.52 -7.88 26.15
C ILE A 233 -7.73 -6.92 26.17
N GLY A 234 -7.99 -6.25 27.29
CA GLY A 234 -9.10 -5.30 27.41
C GLY A 234 -9.04 -4.17 26.37
N VAL A 235 -7.85 -3.61 26.15
CA VAL A 235 -7.66 -2.54 25.14
C VAL A 235 -7.89 -3.07 23.73
N ALA A 236 -7.36 -4.25 23.38
CA ALA A 236 -7.53 -4.83 22.06
C ALA A 236 -8.99 -5.23 21.77
N LEU A 237 -9.66 -5.85 22.76
CA LEU A 237 -11.10 -6.17 22.66
C LEU A 237 -11.93 -4.89 22.55
N GLY A 238 -11.65 -3.87 23.34
CA GLY A 238 -12.33 -2.58 23.25
C GLY A 238 -12.14 -1.93 21.87
N ALA A 239 -10.93 -1.92 21.32
CA ALA A 239 -10.67 -1.41 19.97
C ALA A 239 -11.43 -2.22 18.90
N LEU A 240 -11.46 -3.54 19.02
CA LEU A 240 -12.18 -4.41 18.09
C LEU A 240 -13.70 -4.19 18.18
N VAL A 241 -14.25 -4.09 19.39
CA VAL A 241 -15.69 -3.81 19.61
C VAL A 241 -16.07 -2.45 19.04
N ILE A 242 -15.31 -1.38 19.34
CA ILE A 242 -15.57 -0.04 18.78
C ILE A 242 -15.50 -0.09 17.25
N PHE A 243 -14.51 -0.75 16.69
CA PHE A 243 -14.35 -0.87 15.24
C PHE A 243 -15.53 -1.62 14.61
N THR A 244 -15.92 -2.76 15.17
CA THR A 244 -17.06 -3.56 14.68
C THR A 244 -18.39 -2.81 14.81
N LEU A 245 -18.63 -2.13 15.94
CA LEU A 245 -19.83 -1.31 16.13
C LEU A 245 -19.88 -0.15 15.13
N THR A 246 -18.74 0.52 14.88
CA THR A 246 -18.68 1.60 13.89
C THR A 246 -19.04 1.08 12.49
N ILE A 247 -18.52 -0.08 12.10
CA ILE A 247 -18.87 -0.73 10.83
C ILE A 247 -20.36 -1.09 10.77
N ALA A 248 -20.90 -1.66 11.84
CA ALA A 248 -22.31 -2.10 11.89
C ALA A 248 -23.31 -0.92 11.84
N LEU A 249 -22.92 0.24 12.36
CA LEU A 249 -23.72 1.45 12.35
C LEU A 249 -23.68 2.25 11.04
N LEU A 250 -22.75 1.90 10.11
CA LEU A 250 -22.66 2.55 8.82
C LEU A 250 -23.61 1.91 7.80
N PRO A 251 -24.68 2.60 7.33
CA PRO A 251 -25.68 2.04 6.40
C PRO A 251 -25.05 1.48 5.12
N THR A 252 -24.09 2.21 4.53
CA THR A 252 -23.35 1.79 3.34
C THR A 252 -22.57 0.49 3.52
N THR A 253 -22.18 0.17 4.74
CA THR A 253 -21.43 -1.06 5.04
C THR A 253 -22.37 -2.25 5.23
N ALA A 254 -23.52 -2.04 5.89
CA ALA A 254 -24.54 -3.06 6.06
C ALA A 254 -25.07 -3.54 4.69
N GLU A 255 -25.39 -2.60 3.78
CA GLU A 255 -25.80 -2.90 2.41
C GLU A 255 -24.72 -3.70 1.65
N ARG A 256 -23.45 -3.32 1.75
CA ARG A 256 -22.33 -4.00 1.10
C ARG A 256 -22.07 -5.40 1.65
N ILE A 257 -22.28 -5.61 2.96
CA ILE A 257 -22.17 -6.95 3.56
C ILE A 257 -23.34 -7.81 3.10
N GLN A 258 -24.57 -7.28 3.08
CA GLN A 258 -25.73 -8.00 2.58
C GLN A 258 -25.58 -8.39 1.12
N GLN A 259 -25.12 -7.46 0.27
CA GLN A 259 -24.78 -7.75 -1.14
C GLN A 259 -23.74 -8.87 -1.23
N ALA A 260 -22.64 -8.79 -0.48
CA ALA A 260 -21.59 -9.81 -0.52
C ALA A 260 -22.09 -11.21 -0.06
N VAL A 261 -23.00 -11.27 0.92
CA VAL A 261 -23.60 -12.53 1.38
C VAL A 261 -24.60 -13.09 0.35
N GLN A 262 -25.39 -12.22 -0.28
CA GLN A 262 -26.29 -12.62 -1.36
C GLN A 262 -25.52 -13.18 -2.56
N ASP A 263 -24.39 -12.55 -2.92
CA ASP A 263 -23.54 -12.97 -4.02
C ASP A 263 -22.94 -14.37 -3.83
N ILE A 264 -22.48 -14.68 -2.61
CA ILE A 264 -21.96 -16.01 -2.30
C ILE A 264 -23.07 -17.05 -2.43
N ARG A 265 -24.29 -16.75 -1.97
CA ARG A 265 -25.44 -17.65 -2.07
C ARG A 265 -25.91 -17.86 -3.51
N THR A 266 -25.91 -16.82 -4.34
CA THR A 266 -26.30 -16.94 -5.76
C THR A 266 -25.26 -17.70 -6.57
N THR A 267 -23.98 -17.59 -6.23
CA THR A 267 -22.90 -18.39 -6.87
C THR A 267 -23.03 -19.88 -6.53
N GLU A 268 -23.42 -20.24 -5.31
CA GLU A 268 -23.66 -21.63 -4.91
C GLU A 268 -24.91 -22.23 -5.61
N THR A 269 -25.94 -21.43 -5.88
CA THR A 269 -27.15 -21.89 -6.57
C THR A 269 -27.00 -21.97 -8.09
N ALA A 270 -26.16 -21.15 -8.71
CA ALA A 270 -25.88 -21.17 -10.15
C ALA A 270 -25.07 -22.40 -10.58
N THR A 271 -24.37 -23.07 -9.67
CA THR A 271 -23.66 -24.34 -9.95
C THR A 271 -24.59 -25.56 -9.98
N THR A 272 -25.88 -25.40 -9.67
CA THR A 272 -26.84 -26.55 -9.56
C THR A 272 -28.08 -26.44 -10.46
N GLY A 273 -28.17 -25.49 -11.41
CA GLY A 273 -29.38 -25.31 -12.24
C GLY A 273 -29.12 -25.07 -13.72
N ASP A 274 -29.73 -25.88 -14.57
CA ASP A 274 -29.60 -25.96 -16.04
C ASP A 274 -30.38 -24.86 -16.82
N ASN A 275 -30.82 -23.78 -16.25
CA ASN A 275 -31.53 -22.70 -16.93
C ASN A 275 -31.09 -21.32 -16.41
N ALA A 276 -29.96 -20.82 -16.88
CA ALA A 276 -29.54 -19.45 -16.60
C ALA A 276 -29.95 -18.55 -17.76
N GLU A 277 -31.12 -17.92 -17.69
CA GLU A 277 -31.30 -16.60 -18.28
C GLU A 277 -30.34 -15.66 -17.54
N VAL A 278 -29.29 -15.24 -18.23
CA VAL A 278 -28.32 -14.27 -17.74
C VAL A 278 -29.04 -12.93 -17.57
N SER A 279 -29.68 -12.76 -16.43
CA SER A 279 -30.06 -11.42 -15.99
C SER A 279 -28.75 -10.65 -15.69
N VAL A 280 -28.47 -9.64 -16.51
CA VAL A 280 -27.43 -8.64 -16.32
C VAL A 280 -27.80 -7.80 -15.09
N ALA A 281 -27.86 -8.42 -13.91
CA ALA A 281 -28.03 -7.77 -12.64
C ALA A 281 -26.63 -7.58 -12.06
N HIS A 282 -26.23 -6.36 -11.92
CA HIS A 282 -25.08 -5.77 -11.21
C HIS A 282 -24.27 -6.79 -10.43
N SER A 283 -23.28 -7.40 -11.11
CA SER A 283 -22.36 -8.33 -10.47
C SER A 283 -21.64 -7.60 -9.32
N SER A 284 -21.69 -8.16 -8.13
CA SER A 284 -21.06 -7.55 -6.98
C SER A 284 -19.55 -7.43 -7.15
N SER A 285 -18.94 -6.57 -6.35
CA SER A 285 -17.49 -6.41 -6.33
C SER A 285 -16.71 -7.71 -6.03
N THR A 286 -17.36 -8.71 -5.46
CA THR A 286 -16.75 -10.03 -5.16
C THR A 286 -16.81 -10.94 -6.38
N GLN A 287 -17.95 -11.00 -7.07
CA GLN A 287 -18.10 -11.74 -8.31
C GLN A 287 -17.19 -11.19 -9.40
N LEU A 288 -17.13 -9.86 -9.57
CA LEU A 288 -16.22 -9.21 -10.50
C LEU A 288 -14.75 -9.58 -10.23
N ARG A 289 -14.35 -9.74 -8.96
CA ARG A 289 -12.98 -10.21 -8.64
C ARG A 289 -12.74 -11.65 -9.09
N LEU A 290 -13.71 -12.55 -8.93
CA LEU A 290 -13.57 -13.93 -9.40
C LEU A 290 -13.41 -13.98 -10.93
N VAL A 291 -14.21 -13.20 -11.66
CA VAL A 291 -14.11 -13.06 -13.12
C VAL A 291 -12.72 -12.54 -13.51
N THR A 292 -12.28 -11.43 -12.91
CA THR A 292 -10.98 -10.84 -13.22
C THR A 292 -9.81 -11.73 -12.84
N TRP A 293 -9.90 -12.49 -11.75
CA TRP A 293 -8.89 -13.47 -11.34
C TRP A 293 -8.81 -14.63 -12.33
N GLN A 294 -9.96 -15.16 -12.76
CA GLN A 294 -10.01 -16.24 -13.73
C GLN A 294 -9.40 -15.82 -15.06
N ALA A 295 -9.75 -14.63 -15.57
CA ALA A 295 -9.19 -14.12 -16.81
C ALA A 295 -7.66 -13.89 -16.71
N ALA A 296 -7.20 -13.26 -15.62
CA ALA A 296 -5.76 -13.05 -15.40
C ALA A 296 -4.98 -14.36 -15.21
N TRP A 297 -5.56 -15.34 -14.51
CA TRP A 297 -4.98 -16.67 -14.37
C TRP A 297 -4.86 -17.40 -15.73
N THR A 298 -5.87 -17.28 -16.58
CA THR A 298 -5.83 -17.83 -17.93
C THR A 298 -4.66 -17.23 -18.72
N LEU A 299 -4.53 -15.89 -18.74
CA LEU A 299 -3.39 -15.23 -19.38
C LEU A 299 -2.05 -15.70 -18.84
N MET A 300 -1.92 -15.75 -17.52
CA MET A 300 -0.68 -16.16 -16.85
C MET A 300 -0.30 -17.60 -17.14
N ARG A 301 -1.27 -18.50 -17.27
CA ARG A 301 -1.05 -19.91 -17.59
C ARG A 301 -0.66 -20.13 -19.06
N GLU A 302 -1.28 -19.37 -19.97
CA GLU A 302 -1.04 -19.47 -21.40
C GLU A 302 0.24 -18.77 -21.84
N ASN A 303 0.71 -17.78 -21.07
CA ASN A 303 1.87 -16.96 -21.39
C ASN A 303 2.91 -17.02 -20.26
N ALA A 304 3.84 -17.96 -20.32
CA ALA A 304 4.85 -18.15 -19.27
C ALA A 304 5.73 -16.91 -19.00
N PHE A 305 5.94 -16.08 -20.02
CA PHE A 305 6.68 -14.81 -19.96
C PHE A 305 5.77 -13.59 -19.89
N GLY A 306 4.45 -13.80 -19.74
CA GLY A 306 3.45 -12.74 -19.72
C GLY A 306 3.04 -12.28 -21.12
N THR A 307 2.05 -11.39 -21.16
CA THR A 307 1.50 -10.82 -22.42
C THR A 307 2.34 -9.67 -23.00
N GLY A 308 3.28 -9.16 -22.22
CA GLY A 308 4.04 -7.97 -22.55
C GLY A 308 3.52 -6.72 -21.85
N THR A 309 4.42 -5.77 -21.66
CA THR A 309 4.12 -4.51 -20.97
C THR A 309 3.16 -3.67 -21.80
N GLY A 310 2.04 -3.25 -21.19
CA GLY A 310 1.02 -2.42 -21.83
C GLY A 310 -0.08 -3.18 -22.58
N ASP A 311 0.03 -4.50 -22.76
CA ASP A 311 -0.95 -5.30 -23.49
C ASP A 311 -1.94 -6.04 -22.60
N THR A 312 -1.63 -6.21 -21.33
CA THR A 312 -2.42 -7.03 -20.40
C THR A 312 -3.88 -6.59 -20.35
N GLN A 313 -4.14 -5.28 -20.33
CA GLN A 313 -5.52 -4.78 -20.26
C GLN A 313 -6.33 -5.14 -21.52
N SER A 314 -5.76 -5.03 -22.71
CA SER A 314 -6.43 -5.39 -23.96
C SER A 314 -6.71 -6.90 -24.03
N LYS A 315 -5.77 -7.72 -23.59
CA LYS A 315 -5.92 -9.19 -23.52
C LYS A 315 -6.99 -9.60 -22.49
N LEU A 316 -7.01 -8.97 -21.30
CA LEU A 316 -8.06 -9.18 -20.31
C LEU A 316 -9.44 -8.82 -20.89
N ASN A 317 -9.57 -7.67 -21.54
CA ASN A 317 -10.83 -7.24 -22.15
C ASN A 317 -11.32 -8.23 -23.22
N THR A 318 -10.40 -8.81 -24.00
CA THR A 318 -10.75 -9.86 -24.98
C THR A 318 -11.36 -11.08 -24.29
N ILE A 319 -10.77 -11.54 -23.18
CA ILE A 319 -11.30 -12.67 -22.42
C ILE A 319 -12.66 -12.33 -21.81
N TYR A 320 -12.81 -11.11 -21.23
CA TYR A 320 -14.11 -10.68 -20.67
C TYR A 320 -15.21 -10.72 -21.72
N LEU A 321 -14.97 -10.18 -22.93
CA LEU A 321 -15.95 -10.21 -24.02
C LEU A 321 -16.27 -11.64 -24.49
N GLN A 322 -15.29 -12.53 -24.57
CA GLN A 322 -15.51 -13.95 -24.91
C GLN A 322 -16.33 -14.67 -23.84
N GLN A 323 -16.25 -14.25 -22.58
CA GLN A 323 -17.01 -14.83 -21.47
C GLN A 323 -18.37 -14.15 -21.27
N GLY A 324 -18.72 -13.12 -22.07
CA GLY A 324 -19.96 -12.35 -21.91
C GLY A 324 -19.91 -11.33 -20.75
N GLU A 325 -18.76 -11.10 -20.15
CA GLU A 325 -18.56 -10.19 -19.02
C GLU A 325 -18.39 -8.72 -19.49
N THR A 326 -19.45 -8.17 -20.09
CA THR A 326 -19.45 -6.84 -20.72
C THR A 326 -19.09 -5.73 -19.76
N TYR A 327 -19.59 -5.79 -18.51
CA TYR A 327 -19.27 -4.79 -17.48
C TYR A 327 -17.77 -4.72 -17.20
N ALA A 328 -17.10 -5.87 -17.06
CA ALA A 328 -15.66 -5.92 -16.79
C ALA A 328 -14.85 -5.34 -17.96
N ALA A 329 -15.28 -5.60 -19.21
CA ALA A 329 -14.65 -5.07 -20.41
C ALA A 329 -14.86 -3.56 -20.56
N GLU A 330 -16.09 -3.05 -20.41
CA GLU A 330 -16.44 -1.63 -20.53
C GLU A 330 -15.71 -0.77 -19.48
N HIS A 331 -15.57 -1.28 -18.26
CA HIS A 331 -14.87 -0.59 -17.17
C HIS A 331 -13.36 -0.88 -17.14
N GLN A 332 -12.85 -1.64 -18.12
CA GLN A 332 -11.43 -1.98 -18.25
C GLN A 332 -10.84 -2.48 -16.91
N LEU A 333 -11.53 -3.44 -16.29
CA LEU A 333 -11.10 -3.94 -14.97
C LEU A 333 -9.76 -4.67 -15.10
N ASN A 334 -8.82 -4.33 -14.23
CA ASN A 334 -7.58 -5.07 -14.07
C ASN A 334 -7.80 -6.34 -13.22
N ALA A 335 -6.75 -7.12 -12.98
CA ALA A 335 -6.88 -8.39 -12.25
C ALA A 335 -7.35 -8.26 -10.79
N HIS A 336 -7.39 -7.08 -10.17
CA HIS A 336 -7.65 -6.89 -8.74
C HIS A 336 -6.89 -7.87 -7.82
N ASN A 337 -5.72 -8.30 -8.27
CA ASN A 337 -4.77 -9.13 -7.54
C ASN A 337 -3.38 -8.88 -8.14
N GLN A 338 -2.47 -8.36 -7.35
CA GLN A 338 -1.15 -7.94 -7.85
C GLN A 338 -0.32 -9.11 -8.38
N PHE A 339 -0.43 -10.28 -7.77
CA PHE A 339 0.35 -11.44 -8.23
C PHE A 339 -0.15 -11.91 -9.60
N LEU A 340 -1.47 -11.98 -9.79
CA LEU A 340 -2.08 -12.32 -11.06
C LEU A 340 -1.82 -11.26 -12.12
N GLN A 341 -1.93 -9.99 -11.76
CA GLN A 341 -1.63 -8.86 -12.66
C GLN A 341 -0.17 -8.91 -13.15
N THR A 342 0.77 -9.04 -12.20
CA THR A 342 2.20 -9.15 -12.52
C THR A 342 2.51 -10.40 -13.35
N GLY A 343 1.85 -11.54 -13.03
CA GLY A 343 2.04 -12.78 -13.75
C GLY A 343 1.45 -12.74 -15.16
N ALA A 344 0.29 -12.14 -15.34
CA ALA A 344 -0.31 -11.94 -16.67
C ALA A 344 0.52 -11.01 -17.54
N GLU A 345 1.11 -9.95 -16.96
CA GLU A 345 1.89 -8.95 -17.68
C GLU A 345 3.32 -9.44 -18.01
N LEU A 346 4.03 -10.01 -17.03
CA LEU A 346 5.48 -10.28 -17.07
C LEU A 346 5.85 -11.75 -16.83
N GLY A 347 4.86 -12.62 -16.64
CA GLY A 347 5.07 -14.03 -16.41
C GLY A 347 5.48 -14.40 -14.97
N TRP A 348 5.72 -15.70 -14.78
CA TRP A 348 5.99 -16.30 -13.47
C TRP A 348 7.25 -15.79 -12.79
N ILE A 349 8.29 -15.46 -13.57
CA ILE A 349 9.57 -14.97 -13.05
C ILE A 349 9.36 -13.65 -12.31
N ALA A 350 8.53 -12.76 -12.86
CA ALA A 350 8.24 -11.46 -12.21
C ALA A 350 7.52 -11.64 -10.88
N VAL A 351 6.58 -12.58 -10.79
CA VAL A 351 5.91 -12.92 -9.53
C VAL A 351 6.90 -13.42 -8.48
N LEU A 352 7.80 -14.33 -8.87
CA LEU A 352 8.83 -14.84 -7.96
C LEU A 352 9.78 -13.76 -7.48
N LEU A 353 10.18 -12.83 -8.36
CA LEU A 353 11.02 -11.69 -8.00
C LEU A 353 10.31 -10.71 -7.05
N LEU A 354 9.02 -10.46 -7.25
CA LEU A 354 8.22 -9.62 -6.35
C LEU A 354 8.13 -10.25 -4.95
N VAL A 355 7.85 -11.53 -4.88
CA VAL A 355 7.82 -12.29 -3.60
C VAL A 355 9.21 -12.29 -2.96
N ALA A 356 10.26 -12.54 -3.72
CA ALA A 356 11.64 -12.51 -3.24
C ALA A 356 12.03 -11.15 -2.66
N CYS A 357 11.65 -10.05 -3.33
CA CYS A 357 11.85 -8.69 -2.82
C CYS A 357 11.22 -8.52 -1.43
N MET A 358 9.94 -8.92 -1.27
CA MET A 358 9.22 -8.81 0.00
C MET A 358 9.90 -9.65 1.10
N VAL A 359 10.28 -10.89 0.79
CA VAL A 359 10.92 -11.79 1.75
C VAL A 359 12.30 -11.29 2.18
N PHE A 360 13.16 -10.91 1.24
CA PHE A 360 14.52 -10.44 1.57
C PHE A 360 14.51 -9.13 2.35
N CYS A 361 13.62 -8.20 1.97
CA CYS A 361 13.49 -6.95 2.71
C CYS A 361 12.94 -7.17 4.12
N TRP A 362 11.93 -8.02 4.28
CA TRP A 362 11.41 -8.42 5.59
C TRP A 362 12.49 -9.09 6.45
N GLN A 363 13.29 -10.00 5.87
CA GLN A 363 14.38 -10.66 6.59
C GLN A 363 15.42 -9.67 7.10
N SER A 364 15.77 -8.66 6.29
CA SER A 364 16.73 -7.62 6.67
C SER A 364 16.22 -6.72 7.79
N ALA A 365 14.92 -6.50 7.83
CA ALA A 365 14.25 -5.59 8.78
C ALA A 365 13.52 -6.32 9.92
N ARG A 366 13.84 -7.59 10.20
CA ARG A 366 13.13 -8.42 11.21
C ARG A 366 13.04 -7.78 12.60
N GLY A 367 14.01 -6.95 12.99
CA GLY A 367 14.01 -6.23 14.26
C GLY A 367 13.01 -5.05 14.31
N GLU A 368 12.51 -4.61 13.16
CA GLU A 368 11.57 -3.51 13.03
C GLU A 368 10.13 -4.04 12.86
N ALA A 369 9.32 -3.88 13.90
CA ALA A 369 7.96 -4.42 13.90
C ALA A 369 7.07 -3.75 12.83
N ALA A 370 7.28 -2.47 12.55
CA ALA A 370 6.55 -1.76 11.51
C ALA A 370 6.86 -2.33 10.10
N ALA A 371 8.10 -2.81 9.86
CA ALA A 371 8.43 -3.50 8.62
C ALA A 371 7.66 -4.81 8.47
N THR A 372 7.61 -5.62 9.55
CA THR A 372 6.87 -6.89 9.53
C THR A 372 5.40 -6.67 9.22
N LEU A 373 4.75 -5.68 9.86
CA LEU A 373 3.37 -5.36 9.56
C LEU A 373 3.21 -4.80 8.13
N PHE A 374 4.09 -3.91 7.70
CA PHE A 374 4.04 -3.33 6.35
C PHE A 374 4.03 -4.41 5.27
N PHE A 375 4.96 -5.38 5.32
CA PHE A 375 4.99 -6.47 4.35
C PHE A 375 3.77 -7.39 4.47
N GLY A 376 3.25 -7.62 5.67
CA GLY A 376 1.99 -8.33 5.89
C GLY A 376 0.80 -7.61 5.27
N LEU A 377 0.69 -6.28 5.44
CA LEU A 377 -0.35 -5.46 4.81
C LEU A 377 -0.21 -5.42 3.29
N CYS A 378 1.01 -5.32 2.76
CA CYS A 378 1.23 -5.38 1.32
C CYS A 378 0.82 -6.75 0.75
N ALA A 379 1.26 -7.85 1.36
CA ALA A 379 0.88 -9.21 0.93
C ALA A 379 -0.64 -9.39 0.93
N LEU A 380 -1.31 -8.92 1.99
CA LEU A 380 -2.76 -8.96 2.09
C LEU A 380 -3.44 -8.16 0.99
N ASN A 381 -3.03 -6.91 0.79
CA ASN A 381 -3.65 -6.03 -0.21
C ASN A 381 -3.35 -6.52 -1.63
N PHE A 382 -2.19 -7.11 -1.90
CA PHE A 382 -1.84 -7.70 -3.19
C PHE A 382 -2.76 -8.88 -3.59
N LEU A 383 -3.42 -9.53 -2.62
CA LEU A 383 -4.42 -10.56 -2.92
C LEU A 383 -5.75 -9.98 -3.42
N PHE A 384 -6.07 -8.72 -3.11
CA PHE A 384 -7.38 -8.13 -3.38
C PHE A 384 -7.34 -6.89 -4.27
N GLU A 385 -6.15 -6.38 -4.59
CA GLU A 385 -5.94 -5.19 -5.42
C GLU A 385 -4.67 -5.31 -6.26
N SER A 386 -4.72 -4.80 -7.48
CA SER A 386 -3.54 -4.60 -8.33
C SER A 386 -2.79 -3.35 -7.84
N PHE A 387 -2.15 -3.49 -6.67
CA PHE A 387 -1.67 -2.39 -5.84
C PHE A 387 -0.56 -1.58 -6.50
N LEU A 388 0.25 -2.21 -7.34
CA LEU A 388 1.39 -1.60 -8.03
C LEU A 388 1.04 -1.00 -9.40
N GLU A 389 -0.24 -1.06 -9.81
CA GLU A 389 -0.70 -0.50 -11.08
C GLU A 389 -1.01 1.00 -10.99
N VAL A 390 -0.97 1.57 -9.80
CA VAL A 390 -1.24 2.99 -9.60
C VAL A 390 -0.15 3.65 -8.76
N GLN A 391 0.09 4.94 -9.07
CA GLN A 391 1.14 5.72 -8.40
C GLN A 391 1.06 5.68 -6.86
N ALA A 392 -0.14 5.70 -6.28
CA ALA A 392 -0.32 5.63 -4.84
C ALA A 392 0.30 4.35 -4.27
N GLY A 393 -0.06 3.18 -4.81
CA GLY A 393 0.45 1.90 -4.33
C GLY A 393 1.93 1.71 -4.56
N ILE A 394 2.40 2.01 -5.80
CA ILE A 394 3.79 1.73 -6.18
C ILE A 394 4.80 2.63 -5.46
N VAL A 395 4.49 3.92 -5.27
CA VAL A 395 5.35 4.84 -4.51
C VAL A 395 5.40 4.44 -3.05
N PHE A 396 4.24 4.12 -2.45
CA PHE A 396 4.17 3.66 -1.07
C PHE A 396 4.99 2.37 -0.85
N PHE A 397 4.81 1.37 -1.72
CA PHE A 397 5.54 0.11 -1.62
C PHE A 397 7.04 0.33 -1.77
N SER A 398 7.48 0.96 -2.87
CA SER A 398 8.89 1.16 -3.19
C SER A 398 9.62 2.03 -2.17
N PHE A 399 8.94 3.08 -1.65
CA PHE A 399 9.47 3.93 -0.59
C PHE A 399 9.77 3.14 0.68
N TRP A 400 8.80 2.33 1.16
CA TRP A 400 9.01 1.57 2.38
C TRP A 400 9.98 0.39 2.19
N VAL A 401 10.05 -0.22 1.00
CA VAL A 401 11.11 -1.17 0.65
C VAL A 401 12.48 -0.49 0.78
N MET A 402 12.66 0.71 0.22
CA MET A 402 13.89 1.48 0.35
C MET A 402 14.19 1.78 1.83
N VAL A 403 13.25 2.32 2.60
CA VAL A 403 13.44 2.67 4.02
C VAL A 403 13.88 1.45 4.83
N TYR A 404 13.21 0.31 4.67
CA TYR A 404 13.51 -0.91 5.43
C TYR A 404 14.74 -1.64 4.92
N SER A 405 15.08 -1.52 3.63
CA SER A 405 16.37 -2.02 3.11
C SER A 405 17.58 -1.21 3.58
N LYS A 406 17.36 0.01 4.09
CA LYS A 406 18.39 0.88 4.68
C LYS A 406 18.43 0.84 6.20
N HIS A 407 17.45 0.17 6.83
CA HIS A 407 17.39 0.08 8.29
C HIS A 407 18.52 -0.80 8.81
N SER A 408 19.40 -0.23 9.65
CA SER A 408 20.49 -0.95 10.29
C SER A 408 20.15 -1.22 11.76
N THR A 409 20.13 -2.49 12.14
CA THR A 409 20.02 -2.92 13.55
C THR A 409 21.37 -2.90 14.26
N ARG A 410 22.50 -2.74 13.54
CA ARG A 410 23.83 -2.67 14.14
C ARG A 410 23.97 -1.35 14.89
N ARG A 411 24.32 -1.41 16.16
CA ARG A 411 24.83 -0.24 16.88
C ARG A 411 26.08 0.27 16.14
N PRO A 412 26.28 1.58 16.02
CA PRO A 412 27.55 2.09 15.51
C PRO A 412 28.65 1.47 16.40
N THR A 413 29.52 0.65 15.81
CA THR A 413 30.79 0.35 16.41
C THR A 413 31.49 1.70 16.51
N HIS A 414 31.65 2.22 17.71
CA HIS A 414 32.60 3.29 17.95
C HIS A 414 33.93 2.79 17.41
N GLU A 415 34.37 3.33 16.27
CA GLU A 415 35.75 3.23 15.86
C GLU A 415 36.56 3.87 17.00
N MET A 416 37.27 2.99 17.74
CA MET A 416 38.28 3.38 18.71
C MET A 416 39.49 3.97 17.97
#